data_c6826827269b8c952b7277294dfada4f
#
_entry.id   c6826827269b8c952b7277294dfada4f
#
_cell.length_a   1.000
_cell.length_b   1.000
_cell.length_c   1.000
_cell.angle_alpha   90.00
_cell.angle_beta   90.00
_cell.angle_gamma   90.00
#
_symmetry.space_group_name_H-M   'P 1'
#
loop_
_entity.id
_entity.type
_entity.pdbx_description
1 polymer ?
#
loop_
_entity_poly.entity_id
_entity_poly.type
_entity_poly.pdbx_seq_one_letter_code
_entity_poly.pdbx_strand_id
1 'polypeptide(L)'
;MIPRIHLDYFGGIAMDSLPSFKEMMYIFGLVWWCYTGFETCVSMGAETKYPQYTLPRALKVSVFLVFAVNALFQWFLVGLVPHEFYHILAVADAPYAEGLRAAGLVGFPIILLCIGIAFGGDLSTINPGIAAPARYIYTMAEDGSLPKFLRKVHPKYKTPYMAVLVVGIINII
;
A
#
# COMPACT_ATOMS: atom_id res chain seq x y z
N MET A 1 10.65 -22.85 -16.94
CA MET A 1 10.75 -21.92 -18.08
C MET A 1 11.00 -20.54 -17.50
N ILE A 2 12.02 -19.82 -17.91
CA ILE A 2 12.30 -18.46 -17.38
C ILE A 2 11.45 -17.51 -18.23
N PRO A 3 10.56 -16.69 -17.63
CA PRO A 3 9.77 -15.72 -18.37
C PRO A 3 10.72 -14.73 -19.05
N ARG A 4 10.48 -14.47 -20.33
CA ARG A 4 11.23 -13.48 -21.09
C ARG A 4 10.39 -12.23 -21.25
N ILE A 5 10.98 -11.06 -21.02
CA ILE A 5 10.35 -9.78 -21.31
C ILE A 5 10.30 -9.63 -22.84
N HIS A 6 9.11 -9.45 -23.37
CA HIS A 6 8.88 -9.21 -24.79
C HIS A 6 8.78 -7.71 -25.05
N LEU A 7 9.79 -7.15 -25.70
CA LEU A 7 9.82 -5.71 -26.03
C LEU A 7 8.70 -5.31 -27.00
N ASP A 8 8.22 -6.26 -27.81
CA ASP A 8 7.12 -6.06 -28.75
C ASP A 8 5.80 -5.69 -28.06
N TYR A 9 5.61 -6.10 -26.79
CA TYR A 9 4.42 -5.77 -26.02
C TYR A 9 4.34 -4.28 -25.65
N PHE A 10 5.48 -3.57 -25.62
CA PHE A 10 5.49 -2.13 -25.41
C PHE A 10 5.05 -1.32 -26.64
N GLY A 11 5.19 -1.89 -27.85
CA GLY A 11 4.77 -1.26 -29.11
C GLY A 11 3.28 -1.36 -29.41
N GLY A 12 2.57 -2.27 -28.74
CA GLY A 12 1.13 -2.49 -28.97
C GLY A 12 0.21 -1.57 -28.17
N ILE A 13 0.75 -0.61 -27.43
CA ILE A 13 -0.05 0.47 -26.83
C ILE A 13 -0.47 1.38 -27.99
N ALA A 14 -1.60 1.02 -28.62
CA ALA A 14 -2.17 1.84 -29.68
C ALA A 14 -2.52 3.20 -29.10
N MET A 15 -1.79 4.23 -29.51
CA MET A 15 -2.09 5.63 -29.23
C MET A 15 -3.36 6.12 -29.95
N ASP A 16 -4.11 5.18 -30.56
CA ASP A 16 -5.30 5.46 -31.36
C ASP A 16 -6.48 6.00 -30.57
N SER A 17 -6.44 5.86 -29.24
CA SER A 17 -7.40 6.49 -28.34
C SER A 17 -6.72 6.89 -27.05
N LEU A 18 -6.32 8.15 -26.95
CA LEU A 18 -5.96 8.73 -25.65
C LEU A 18 -7.18 8.62 -24.73
N PRO A 19 -7.00 8.17 -23.47
CA PRO A 19 -8.11 8.09 -22.54
C PRO A 19 -8.75 9.46 -22.34
N SER A 20 -10.07 9.50 -22.26
CA SER A 20 -10.82 10.71 -21.94
C SER A 20 -10.32 11.32 -20.62
N PHE A 21 -10.45 12.64 -20.47
CA PHE A 21 -10.09 13.32 -19.22
C PHE A 21 -10.75 12.67 -17.98
N LYS A 22 -12.00 12.22 -18.11
CA LYS A 22 -12.72 11.51 -17.04
C LYS A 22 -12.05 10.19 -16.67
N GLU A 23 -11.62 9.42 -17.66
CA GLU A 23 -10.91 8.15 -17.44
C GLU A 23 -9.53 8.39 -16.83
N MET A 24 -8.83 9.44 -17.28
CA MET A 24 -7.55 9.84 -16.66
C MET A 24 -7.72 10.19 -15.19
N MET A 25 -8.77 10.93 -14.83
CA MET A 25 -9.05 11.29 -13.44
C MET A 25 -9.41 10.07 -12.60
N TYR A 26 -10.15 9.12 -13.16
CA TYR A 26 -10.44 7.85 -12.49
C TYR A 26 -9.16 7.05 -12.21
N ILE A 27 -8.32 6.86 -13.25
CA ILE A 27 -7.03 6.16 -13.10
C ILE A 27 -6.13 6.90 -12.10
N PHE A 28 -6.08 8.22 -12.13
CA PHE A 28 -5.32 9.01 -11.17
C PHE A 28 -5.77 8.76 -9.73
N GLY A 29 -7.08 8.67 -9.48
CA GLY A 29 -7.63 8.33 -8.18
C GLY A 29 -7.20 6.93 -7.70
N LEU A 30 -7.19 5.94 -8.60
CA LEU A 30 -6.72 4.59 -8.29
C LEU A 30 -5.21 4.55 -8.01
N VAL A 31 -4.41 5.25 -8.82
CA VAL A 31 -2.95 5.34 -8.61
C VAL A 31 -2.64 6.07 -7.30
N TRP A 32 -3.40 7.10 -6.95
CA TRP A 32 -3.25 7.83 -5.69
C TRP A 32 -3.38 6.91 -4.47
N TRP A 33 -4.26 5.92 -4.55
CA TRP A 33 -4.41 4.91 -3.49
C TRP A 33 -3.10 4.16 -3.19
N CYS A 34 -2.26 3.90 -4.20
CA CYS A 34 -0.96 3.25 -4.03
C CYS A 34 0.03 4.09 -3.20
N TYR A 35 -0.24 5.38 -3.04
CA TYR A 35 0.58 6.31 -2.26
C TYR A 35 0.00 6.59 -0.87
N THR A 36 -1.11 5.96 -0.50
CA THR A 36 -1.72 6.12 0.82
C THR A 36 -0.93 5.31 1.85
N GLY A 37 -0.78 5.87 3.06
CA GLY A 37 -0.22 5.15 4.21
C GLY A 37 1.18 5.63 4.64
N PHE A 38 1.98 6.25 3.77
CA PHE A 38 3.30 6.76 4.15
C PHE A 38 3.22 7.88 5.20
N GLU A 39 2.11 8.61 5.25
CA GLU A 39 1.83 9.66 6.22
C GLU A 39 1.68 9.15 7.66
N THR A 40 1.41 7.85 7.83
CA THR A 40 1.29 7.24 9.16
C THR A 40 2.56 7.34 9.98
N CYS A 41 3.73 7.44 9.33
CA CYS A 41 5.01 7.65 10.00
C CYS A 41 5.07 8.99 10.77
N VAL A 42 4.26 9.99 10.38
CA VAL A 42 4.20 11.29 11.07
C VAL A 42 3.64 11.11 12.49
N SER A 43 2.65 10.22 12.68
CA SER A 43 2.10 9.92 14.00
C SER A 43 3.11 9.27 14.95
N MET A 44 4.20 8.72 14.41
CA MET A 44 5.29 8.10 15.17
C MET A 44 6.44 9.09 15.49
N GLY A 45 6.24 10.37 15.20
CA GLY A 45 7.25 11.41 15.39
C GLY A 45 7.80 11.48 16.82
N ALA A 46 6.96 11.28 17.83
CA ALA A 46 7.37 11.29 19.24
C ALA A 46 8.35 10.15 19.61
N GLU A 47 8.36 9.07 18.83
CA GLU A 47 9.23 7.91 19.04
C GLU A 47 10.50 7.96 18.16
N THR A 48 10.59 8.96 17.29
CA THR A 48 11.68 9.09 16.32
C THR A 48 12.78 9.98 16.88
N LYS A 49 14.04 9.57 16.72
CA LYS A 49 15.19 10.42 17.06
C LYS A 49 15.32 11.56 16.03
N TYR A 50 15.40 12.81 16.52
CA TYR A 50 15.51 14.02 15.69
C TYR A 50 14.39 14.12 14.63
N PRO A 51 13.10 14.11 15.04
CA PRO A 51 11.97 13.99 14.11
C PRO A 51 11.93 15.10 13.06
N GLN A 52 12.35 16.32 13.41
CA GLN A 52 12.38 17.49 12.53
C GLN A 52 13.27 17.30 11.29
N TYR A 53 14.28 16.43 11.37
CA TYR A 53 15.18 16.12 10.24
C TYR A 53 14.85 14.76 9.62
N THR A 54 14.55 13.77 10.45
CA THR A 54 14.36 12.38 10.02
C THR A 54 13.04 12.19 9.27
N LEU A 55 11.92 12.76 9.76
CA LEU A 55 10.61 12.58 9.15
C LEU A 55 10.51 13.20 7.74
N PRO A 56 10.90 14.48 7.51
CA PRO A 56 10.83 15.03 6.15
C PRO A 56 11.71 14.29 5.14
N ARG A 57 12.86 13.78 5.60
CA ARG A 57 13.75 12.99 4.75
C ARG A 57 13.16 11.62 4.46
N ALA A 58 12.63 10.95 5.47
CA ALA A 58 11.98 9.65 5.31
C ALA A 58 10.78 9.74 4.35
N LEU A 59 9.91 10.75 4.51
CA LEU A 59 8.77 10.97 3.63
C LEU A 59 9.19 11.16 2.17
N LYS A 60 10.17 12.03 1.89
CA LYS A 60 10.67 12.26 0.54
C LYS A 60 11.23 10.97 -0.09
N VAL A 61 12.04 10.24 0.66
CA VAL A 61 12.62 8.97 0.19
C VAL A 61 11.54 7.93 -0.03
N SER A 62 10.55 7.82 0.86
CA SER A 62 9.45 6.87 0.74
C SER A 62 8.61 7.12 -0.52
N VAL A 63 8.23 8.36 -0.80
CA VAL A 63 7.46 8.71 -2.01
C VAL A 63 8.22 8.33 -3.27
N PHE A 64 9.52 8.67 -3.33
CA PHE A 64 10.36 8.33 -4.47
C PHE A 64 10.53 6.81 -4.62
N LEU A 65 10.74 6.10 -3.50
CA LEU A 65 10.91 4.64 -3.52
C LEU A 65 9.62 3.94 -3.96
N VAL A 66 8.46 4.36 -3.45
CA VAL A 66 7.15 3.84 -3.87
C VAL A 66 6.93 4.06 -5.35
N PHE A 67 7.24 5.25 -5.86
CA PHE A 67 7.17 5.54 -7.30
C PHE A 67 8.08 4.59 -8.10
N ALA A 68 9.34 4.46 -7.72
CA ALA A 68 10.29 3.62 -8.45
C ALA A 68 9.88 2.14 -8.45
N VAL A 69 9.45 1.62 -7.31
CA VAL A 69 9.00 0.22 -7.20
C VAL A 69 7.74 -0.02 -8.04
N ASN A 70 6.74 0.86 -7.96
CA ASN A 70 5.51 0.73 -8.75
C ASN A 70 5.81 0.85 -10.25
N ALA A 71 6.63 1.82 -10.67
CA ALA A 71 7.00 1.99 -12.07
C ALA A 71 7.73 0.77 -12.62
N LEU A 72 8.70 0.22 -11.89
CA LEU A 72 9.42 -0.99 -12.26
C LEU A 72 8.48 -2.19 -12.33
N PHE A 73 7.59 -2.36 -11.35
CA PHE A 73 6.64 -3.45 -11.32
C PHE A 73 5.69 -3.41 -12.54
N GLN A 74 5.14 -2.23 -12.83
CA GLN A 74 4.27 -2.05 -14.02
C GLN A 74 5.04 -2.28 -15.32
N TRP A 75 6.28 -1.81 -15.40
CA TRP A 75 7.14 -2.08 -16.55
C TRP A 75 7.32 -3.59 -16.79
N PHE A 76 7.65 -4.34 -15.74
CA PHE A 76 7.78 -5.80 -15.85
C PHE A 76 6.46 -6.47 -16.23
N LEU A 77 5.35 -6.05 -15.62
CA LEU A 77 4.03 -6.62 -15.90
C LEU A 77 3.64 -6.43 -17.38
N VAL A 78 3.82 -5.22 -17.92
CA VAL A 78 3.55 -4.92 -19.34
C VAL A 78 4.41 -5.78 -20.27
N GLY A 79 5.68 -5.98 -19.94
CA GLY A 79 6.59 -6.80 -20.75
C GLY A 79 6.36 -8.31 -20.64
N LEU A 80 5.63 -8.78 -19.64
CA LEU A 80 5.38 -10.20 -19.39
C LEU A 80 4.01 -10.67 -19.89
N VAL A 81 3.00 -9.81 -19.87
CA VAL A 81 1.61 -10.16 -20.14
C VAL A 81 1.19 -9.63 -21.52
N PRO A 82 0.67 -10.52 -22.41
CA PRO A 82 0.13 -10.08 -23.68
C PRO A 82 -1.08 -9.15 -23.49
N HIS A 83 -1.22 -8.14 -24.37
CA HIS A 83 -2.30 -7.14 -24.29
C HIS A 83 -3.71 -7.73 -24.28
N GLU A 84 -3.89 -8.86 -24.95
CA GLU A 84 -5.17 -9.57 -25.01
C GLU A 84 -5.72 -9.98 -23.63
N PHE A 85 -4.85 -10.11 -22.64
CA PHE A 85 -5.23 -10.52 -21.30
C PHE A 85 -5.56 -9.34 -20.36
N TYR A 86 -5.27 -8.10 -20.71
CA TYR A 86 -5.46 -6.97 -19.81
C TYR A 86 -6.92 -6.76 -19.40
N HIS A 87 -7.86 -6.96 -20.30
CA HIS A 87 -9.29 -6.86 -19.98
C HIS A 87 -9.75 -7.97 -19.02
N ILE A 88 -9.15 -9.16 -19.11
CA ILE A 88 -9.42 -10.27 -18.18
C ILE A 88 -8.82 -9.95 -16.80
N LEU A 89 -7.61 -9.40 -16.77
CA LEU A 89 -6.96 -9.00 -15.54
C LEU A 89 -7.70 -7.89 -14.78
N ALA A 90 -8.33 -6.97 -15.53
CA ALA A 90 -9.07 -5.86 -14.95
C ALA A 90 -10.31 -6.28 -14.13
N VAL A 91 -10.85 -7.47 -14.41
CA VAL A 91 -12.04 -8.02 -13.72
C VAL A 91 -11.72 -9.25 -12.86
N ALA A 92 -10.46 -9.66 -12.80
CA ALA A 92 -10.04 -10.82 -12.02
C ALA A 92 -9.92 -10.49 -10.53
N ASP A 93 -10.31 -11.44 -9.68
CA ASP A 93 -10.17 -11.32 -8.22
C ASP A 93 -8.70 -11.22 -7.76
N ALA A 94 -7.79 -11.83 -8.52
CA ALA A 94 -6.36 -11.84 -8.25
C ALA A 94 -5.54 -11.47 -9.53
N PRO A 95 -5.59 -10.21 -9.99
CA PRO A 95 -5.05 -9.79 -11.28
C PRO A 95 -3.55 -10.11 -11.45
N TYR A 96 -2.75 -9.96 -10.42
CA TYR A 96 -1.32 -10.25 -10.49
C TYR A 96 -1.02 -11.75 -10.63
N ALA A 97 -1.77 -12.59 -9.94
CA ALA A 97 -1.63 -14.05 -10.04
C ALA A 97 -2.05 -14.55 -11.44
N GLU A 98 -3.16 -14.03 -11.97
CA GLU A 98 -3.62 -14.35 -13.31
C GLU A 98 -2.66 -13.83 -14.40
N GLY A 99 -2.11 -12.62 -14.23
CA GLY A 99 -1.09 -12.07 -15.12
C GLY A 99 0.16 -12.95 -15.19
N LEU A 100 0.64 -13.46 -14.06
CA LEU A 100 1.78 -14.37 -14.02
C LEU A 100 1.45 -15.74 -14.64
N ARG A 101 0.23 -16.23 -14.47
CA ARG A 101 -0.24 -17.45 -15.16
C ARG A 101 -0.26 -17.27 -16.67
N ALA A 102 -0.77 -16.13 -17.15
CA ALA A 102 -0.75 -15.79 -18.57
C ALA A 102 0.69 -15.70 -19.14
N ALA A 103 1.64 -15.25 -18.33
CA ALA A 103 3.07 -15.25 -18.67
C ALA A 103 3.73 -16.64 -18.58
N GLY A 104 2.96 -17.71 -18.30
CA GLY A 104 3.45 -19.09 -18.20
C GLY A 104 4.13 -19.45 -16.88
N LEU A 105 4.05 -18.59 -15.88
CA LEU A 105 4.50 -18.89 -14.52
C LEU A 105 3.39 -19.63 -13.77
N VAL A 106 3.67 -20.85 -13.34
CA VAL A 106 2.71 -21.69 -12.59
C VAL A 106 3.38 -22.32 -11.37
N GLY A 107 2.58 -22.69 -10.38
CA GLY A 107 3.07 -23.39 -9.18
C GLY A 107 3.74 -22.49 -8.15
N PHE A 108 4.92 -22.87 -7.68
CA PHE A 108 5.60 -22.24 -6.55
C PHE A 108 5.77 -20.71 -6.65
N PRO A 109 6.14 -20.10 -7.79
CA PRO A 109 6.27 -18.64 -7.90
C PRO A 109 4.97 -17.89 -7.61
N ILE A 110 3.82 -18.40 -8.05
CA ILE A 110 2.51 -17.78 -7.78
C ILE A 110 2.16 -17.90 -6.29
N ILE A 111 2.39 -19.07 -5.69
CA ILE A 111 2.15 -19.28 -4.27
C ILE A 111 3.01 -18.31 -3.45
N LEU A 112 4.28 -18.16 -3.79
CA LEU A 112 5.19 -17.23 -3.13
C LEU A 112 4.72 -15.78 -3.27
N LEU A 113 4.23 -15.38 -4.45
CA LEU A 113 3.64 -14.05 -4.66
C LEU A 113 2.41 -13.82 -3.77
N CYS A 114 1.47 -14.76 -3.75
CA CYS A 114 0.26 -14.65 -2.93
C CYS A 114 0.59 -14.58 -1.44
N ILE A 115 1.54 -15.38 -0.97
CA ILE A 115 2.05 -15.31 0.40
C ILE A 115 2.71 -13.94 0.65
N GLY A 116 3.53 -13.45 -0.28
CA GLY A 116 4.17 -12.15 -0.19
C GLY A 116 3.17 -10.99 -0.09
N ILE A 117 2.10 -11.02 -0.87
CA ILE A 117 1.02 -10.03 -0.81
C ILE A 117 0.28 -10.11 0.53
N ALA A 118 -0.18 -11.31 0.92
CA ALA A 118 -0.97 -11.50 2.13
C ALA A 118 -0.18 -11.16 3.41
N PHE A 119 1.04 -11.64 3.53
CA PHE A 119 1.85 -11.43 4.73
C PHE A 119 2.71 -10.17 4.67
N GLY A 120 3.27 -9.83 3.52
CA GLY A 120 4.09 -8.63 3.34
C GLY A 120 3.25 -7.36 3.18
N GLY A 121 2.15 -7.42 2.44
CA GLY A 121 1.23 -6.31 2.21
C GLY A 121 0.24 -6.12 3.36
N ASP A 122 -0.71 -7.05 3.48
CA ASP A 122 -1.87 -6.89 4.34
C ASP A 122 -1.51 -6.90 5.83
N LEU A 123 -0.75 -7.89 6.31
CA LEU A 123 -0.36 -7.95 7.72
C LEU A 123 0.53 -6.79 8.14
N SER A 124 1.44 -6.32 7.27
CA SER A 124 2.29 -5.17 7.59
C SER A 124 1.48 -3.87 7.72
N THR A 125 0.36 -3.75 7.00
CA THR A 125 -0.52 -2.59 7.02
C THR A 125 -1.40 -2.52 8.28
N ILE A 126 -1.75 -3.66 8.88
CA ILE A 126 -2.56 -3.72 10.10
C ILE A 126 -1.89 -2.95 11.25
N ASN A 127 -0.58 -3.11 11.43
CA ASN A 127 0.14 -2.46 12.52
C ASN A 127 0.05 -0.92 12.46
N PRO A 128 0.47 -0.23 11.39
CA PRO A 128 0.32 1.22 11.30
C PRO A 128 -1.15 1.65 11.23
N GLY A 129 -2.04 0.85 10.65
CA GLY A 129 -3.48 1.10 10.59
C GLY A 129 -4.17 1.14 11.96
N ILE A 130 -3.62 0.48 12.96
CA ILE A 130 -4.09 0.55 14.35
C ILE A 130 -3.28 1.56 15.16
N ALA A 131 -1.96 1.57 15.00
CA ALA A 131 -1.05 2.36 15.82
C ALA A 131 -1.22 3.87 15.61
N ALA A 132 -1.38 4.33 14.36
CA ALA A 132 -1.52 5.74 14.04
C ALA A 132 -2.83 6.33 14.57
N PRO A 133 -4.03 5.77 14.27
CA PRO A 133 -5.29 6.26 14.84
C PRO A 133 -5.31 6.21 16.37
N ALA A 134 -4.73 5.18 16.99
CA ALA A 134 -4.66 5.07 18.43
C ALA A 134 -3.87 6.23 19.07
N ARG A 135 -2.80 6.68 18.41
CA ARG A 135 -2.02 7.87 18.86
C ARG A 135 -2.82 9.15 18.69
N TYR A 136 -3.56 9.33 17.62
CA TYR A 136 -4.44 10.50 17.45
C TYR A 136 -5.50 10.55 18.54
N ILE A 137 -6.18 9.43 18.83
CA ILE A 137 -7.16 9.32 19.92
C ILE A 137 -6.53 9.62 21.28
N TYR A 138 -5.32 9.12 21.51
CA TYR A 138 -4.56 9.39 22.73
C TYR A 138 -4.29 10.89 22.90
N THR A 139 -3.76 11.56 21.87
CA THR A 139 -3.45 12.99 21.91
C THR A 139 -4.72 13.82 22.10
N MET A 140 -5.81 13.49 21.41
CA MET A 140 -7.11 14.17 21.60
C MET A 140 -7.67 13.97 23.01
N ALA A 141 -7.38 12.83 23.66
CA ALA A 141 -7.77 12.61 25.05
C ALA A 141 -6.87 13.35 26.05
N GLU A 142 -5.59 13.62 25.71
CA GLU A 142 -4.70 14.49 26.47
C GLU A 142 -5.16 15.95 26.41
N ASP A 143 -5.55 16.43 25.24
CA ASP A 143 -6.05 17.80 25.01
C ASP A 143 -7.46 18.01 25.60
N GLY A 144 -8.11 16.95 26.10
CA GLY A 144 -9.44 17.03 26.70
C GLY A 144 -10.60 16.98 25.69
N SER A 145 -10.34 16.81 24.40
CA SER A 145 -11.34 16.65 23.35
C SER A 145 -12.06 15.29 23.40
N LEU A 146 -11.43 14.29 23.99
CA LEU A 146 -11.97 12.95 24.21
C LEU A 146 -11.94 12.54 25.69
N PRO A 147 -12.75 11.52 26.08
CA PRO A 147 -12.81 11.06 27.47
C PRO A 147 -11.44 10.63 28.02
N LYS A 148 -11.16 11.02 29.25
CA LYS A 148 -9.85 10.80 29.92
C LYS A 148 -9.42 9.34 30.05
N PHE A 149 -10.33 8.36 29.95
CA PHE A 149 -9.94 6.95 30.02
C PHE A 149 -9.12 6.49 28.83
N LEU A 150 -9.25 7.16 27.66
CA LEU A 150 -8.53 6.84 26.41
C LEU A 150 -7.04 7.19 26.47
N ARG A 151 -6.65 8.08 27.40
CA ARG A 151 -5.23 8.43 27.62
C ARG A 151 -4.47 7.45 28.52
N LYS A 152 -5.06 6.35 28.92
CA LYS A 152 -4.38 5.36 29.76
C LYS A 152 -3.28 4.65 29.00
N VAL A 153 -2.05 4.76 29.53
CA VAL A 153 -0.85 4.14 28.96
C VAL A 153 -0.49 2.89 29.75
N HIS A 154 -0.09 1.84 29.07
CA HIS A 154 0.33 0.60 29.71
C HIS A 154 1.65 0.79 30.45
N PRO A 155 1.76 0.42 31.74
CA PRO A 155 2.93 0.73 32.58
C PRO A 155 4.24 0.12 32.04
N LYS A 156 4.18 -1.08 31.46
CA LYS A 156 5.35 -1.80 30.93
C LYS A 156 5.66 -1.42 29.48
N TYR A 157 4.66 -1.38 28.59
CA TYR A 157 4.88 -1.21 27.16
C TYR A 157 4.79 0.24 26.69
N LYS A 158 4.37 1.16 27.56
CA LYS A 158 4.23 2.61 27.27
C LYS A 158 3.32 2.91 26.06
N THR A 159 2.40 2.00 25.75
CA THR A 159 1.43 2.14 24.66
C THR A 159 0.06 2.56 25.19
N PRO A 160 -0.73 3.37 24.47
CA PRO A 160 -2.07 3.80 24.86
C PRO A 160 -3.09 2.66 24.61
N TYR A 161 -3.08 1.65 25.48
CA TYR A 161 -3.81 0.39 25.26
C TYR A 161 -5.33 0.55 25.10
N MET A 162 -5.93 1.53 25.79
CA MET A 162 -7.36 1.79 25.66
C MET A 162 -7.71 2.38 24.28
N ALA A 163 -6.90 3.28 23.77
CA ALA A 163 -7.05 3.81 22.42
C ALA A 163 -6.86 2.71 21.36
N VAL A 164 -5.86 1.83 21.52
CA VAL A 164 -5.63 0.68 20.66
C VAL A 164 -6.82 -0.28 20.65
N LEU A 165 -7.40 -0.59 21.82
CA LEU A 165 -8.59 -1.43 21.93
C LEU A 165 -9.79 -0.82 21.18
N VAL A 166 -10.03 0.47 21.36
CA VAL A 166 -11.14 1.16 20.67
C VAL A 166 -10.97 1.13 19.17
N VAL A 167 -9.77 1.45 18.65
CA VAL A 167 -9.46 1.36 17.21
C VAL A 167 -9.62 -0.07 16.71
N GLY A 168 -9.12 -1.05 17.45
CA GLY A 168 -9.24 -2.46 17.09
C GLY A 168 -10.69 -2.91 16.97
N ILE A 169 -11.56 -2.51 17.92
CA ILE A 169 -13.00 -2.84 17.88
C ILE A 169 -13.67 -2.18 16.67
N ILE A 170 -13.38 -0.90 16.39
CA ILE A 170 -13.96 -0.17 15.25
C ILE A 170 -13.56 -0.81 13.92
N ASN A 171 -12.35 -1.36 13.81
CA ASN A 171 -11.89 -2.01 12.58
C ASN A 171 -12.50 -3.42 12.35
N ILE A 172 -13.14 -4.02 13.34
CA ILE A 172 -13.80 -5.34 13.23
C ILE A 172 -15.27 -5.21 12.80
N ILE A 173 -15.90 -4.07 13.05
CA ILE A 173 -17.31 -3.78 12.71
C ILE A 173 -17.41 -3.27 11.29
#